data_d0c69394dd068e6ea733f365b864b544
#
_entry.id   d0c69394dd068e6ea733f365b864b544
#
_cell.length_a   1.000
_cell.length_b   1.000
_cell.length_c   1.000
_cell.angle_alpha   90.00
_cell.angle_beta   90.00
_cell.angle_gamma   90.00
#
_symmetry.space_group_name_H-M   'P 1'
#
loop_
_entity.id
_entity.type
_entity.pdbx_description
1 polymer ?
#
loop_
_entity_poly.entity_id
_entity_poly.type
_entity_poly.pdbx_seq_one_letter_code
_entity_poly.pdbx_strand_id
1 'polypeptide(L)'
;MLTKLTKIKRLLLIGKEIWHNKRSMRGRFIIYLLSLVLLAGSAMLILLNVIGIVQPPSHDIDRFLEYELNTHTNDIKRQMNALAAHNIDLSQQLQQDINRVMLEQGIYNNYDALNNNPEALTAIQQATYQTLAAKMQQAPASGALYLINASVNTNLLEPTYNGLFLKFTNIYSENTLFNEICMFRGNPQVARNNNISLYSTWQLELNVHAYPQADKLLHAKENNISQQYILTDVAHLKESWEQSRLFLMPINSNDGKIIGVCGFEISSVYFQQRTKQANYKGYPLITAILDKKADNEYQGQLSNPASFVNAAIKMTSDGEHEFFTAGQDRFIGFTAPLTVGASEHRVAVMLPADSYYHLQGQAKIRLLIMLGIILLLSLLSAGYFSKRYVDPLVADLQQLQQNPDAPPQANVLELNQFFEFLQSHSEQQAEKLRQLQSENNQVQKQYGLAAMRLQEAQEKQKRYCQ
;
A
#
# COMPACT_ATOMS: atom_id res chain seq x y z
N MET A 1 27.38 -19.22 26.34
CA MET A 1 27.06 -17.78 26.57
C MET A 1 28.29 -16.97 26.97
N LEU A 2 29.23 -17.49 27.74
CA LEU A 2 30.47 -16.78 28.14
C LEU A 2 31.44 -16.43 27.00
N THR A 3 31.51 -17.20 25.92
CA THR A 3 32.40 -16.95 24.76
C THR A 3 31.89 -15.77 23.89
N LYS A 4 30.62 -15.44 23.91
CA LYS A 4 30.05 -14.26 23.19
C LYS A 4 30.36 -12.95 23.93
N LEU A 5 30.35 -12.97 25.27
CA LEU A 5 30.67 -11.78 26.07
C LEU A 5 32.15 -11.39 25.96
N THR A 6 33.05 -12.34 25.82
CA THR A 6 34.49 -12.05 25.62
C THR A 6 34.77 -11.46 24.25
N LYS A 7 34.04 -11.84 23.21
CA LYS A 7 34.14 -11.23 21.86
C LYS A 7 33.64 -9.79 21.83
N ILE A 8 32.51 -9.51 22.51
CA ILE A 8 31.96 -8.14 22.61
C ILE A 8 32.87 -7.23 23.44
N LYS A 9 33.44 -7.73 24.56
CA LYS A 9 34.43 -7.00 25.33
C LYS A 9 35.69 -6.71 24.52
N ARG A 10 36.17 -7.63 23.65
CA ARG A 10 37.29 -7.36 22.74
C ARG A 10 36.96 -6.29 21.70
N LEU A 11 35.77 -6.29 21.11
CA LEU A 11 35.32 -5.24 20.18
C LEU A 11 35.25 -3.86 20.85
N LEU A 12 34.74 -3.79 22.08
CA LEU A 12 34.70 -2.56 22.87
C LEU A 12 36.09 -2.06 23.28
N LEU A 13 37.02 -2.98 23.57
CA LEU A 13 38.43 -2.64 23.84
C LEU A 13 39.12 -2.09 22.60
N ILE A 14 38.90 -2.68 21.42
CA ILE A 14 39.42 -2.19 20.13
C ILE A 14 38.86 -0.79 19.86
N GLY A 15 37.56 -0.57 20.08
CA GLY A 15 36.94 0.74 19.92
C GLY A 15 37.56 1.80 20.89
N LYS A 16 37.84 1.43 22.12
CA LYS A 16 38.47 2.29 23.11
C LYS A 16 39.94 2.59 22.80
N GLU A 17 40.67 1.60 22.27
CA GLU A 17 42.06 1.78 21.81
C GLU A 17 42.14 2.67 20.56
N ILE A 18 41.25 2.52 19.61
CA ILE A 18 41.13 3.39 18.42
C ILE A 18 40.87 4.84 18.85
N TRP A 19 39.98 5.04 19.82
CA TRP A 19 39.62 6.37 20.31
C TRP A 19 40.76 7.06 21.09
N HIS A 20 41.54 6.29 21.87
CA HIS A 20 42.64 6.84 22.68
C HIS A 20 43.89 7.14 21.85
N ASN A 21 44.08 6.44 20.71
CA ASN A 21 45.34 6.52 19.94
C ASN A 21 45.16 7.31 18.63
N LYS A 22 44.46 8.47 18.70
CA LYS A 22 44.26 9.38 17.53
C LYS A 22 45.55 9.87 16.87
N ARG A 23 46.70 9.77 17.52
CA ARG A 23 48.01 10.18 17.00
C ARG A 23 48.80 9.04 16.35
N SER A 24 48.42 7.79 16.57
CA SER A 24 49.06 6.63 15.96
C SER A 24 48.70 6.48 14.48
N MET A 25 49.67 6.17 13.63
CA MET A 25 49.49 5.91 12.18
C MET A 25 48.49 4.79 11.96
N ARG A 26 48.50 3.73 12.80
CA ARG A 26 47.56 2.60 12.83
C ARG A 26 46.11 3.09 13.09
N GLY A 27 45.92 3.94 14.09
CA GLY A 27 44.58 4.46 14.44
C GLY A 27 43.98 5.33 13.31
N ARG A 28 44.81 6.19 12.68
CA ARG A 28 44.39 7.01 11.55
C ARG A 28 44.01 6.14 10.33
N PHE A 29 44.79 5.11 10.02
CA PHE A 29 44.55 4.23 8.90
C PHE A 29 43.24 3.43 9.09
N ILE A 30 42.97 2.91 10.29
CA ILE A 30 41.70 2.22 10.61
C ILE A 30 40.52 3.17 10.46
N ILE A 31 40.64 4.42 10.93
CA ILE A 31 39.57 5.42 10.81
C ILE A 31 39.32 5.77 9.34
N TYR A 32 40.37 5.97 8.53
CA TYR A 32 40.20 6.21 7.07
C TYR A 32 39.56 5.04 6.35
N LEU A 33 39.99 3.81 6.63
CA LEU A 33 39.44 2.61 6.01
C LEU A 33 37.98 2.41 6.43
N LEU A 34 37.66 2.63 7.70
CA LEU A 34 36.29 2.56 8.22
C LEU A 34 35.41 3.64 7.58
N SER A 35 35.91 4.88 7.45
CA SER A 35 35.19 5.96 6.81
C SER A 35 34.96 5.70 5.32
N LEU A 36 35.93 5.12 4.62
CA LEU A 36 35.83 4.76 3.20
C LEU A 36 34.76 3.66 2.99
N VAL A 37 34.75 2.60 3.83
CA VAL A 37 33.76 1.53 3.74
C VAL A 37 32.37 2.02 4.11
N LEU A 38 32.24 2.91 5.11
CA LEU A 38 30.96 3.55 5.44
C LEU A 38 30.47 4.44 4.31
N LEU A 39 31.36 5.20 3.69
CA LEU A 39 31.02 6.07 2.57
C LEU A 39 30.62 5.26 1.34
N ALA A 40 31.33 4.18 1.00
CA ALA A 40 30.97 3.26 -0.07
C ALA A 40 29.64 2.55 0.22
N GLY A 41 29.40 2.10 1.46
CA GLY A 41 28.16 1.48 1.88
C GLY A 41 26.98 2.45 1.82
N SER A 42 27.16 3.70 2.25
CA SER A 42 26.12 4.74 2.16
C SER A 42 25.83 5.14 0.71
N ALA A 43 26.86 5.25 -0.14
CA ALA A 43 26.70 5.51 -1.57
C ALA A 43 25.94 4.37 -2.27
N MET A 44 26.23 3.13 -1.91
CA MET A 44 25.50 1.96 -2.44
C MET A 44 24.04 1.95 -1.97
N LEU A 45 23.74 2.30 -0.72
CA LEU A 45 22.37 2.43 -0.23
C LEU A 45 21.59 3.54 -0.96
N ILE A 46 22.23 4.69 -1.19
CA ILE A 46 21.63 5.79 -1.97
C ILE A 46 21.36 5.32 -3.41
N LEU A 47 22.32 4.64 -4.03
CA LEU A 47 22.17 4.10 -5.39
C LEU A 47 21.02 3.09 -5.47
N LEU A 48 20.92 2.16 -4.52
CA LEU A 48 19.84 1.18 -4.42
C LEU A 48 18.48 1.85 -4.21
N ASN A 49 18.44 2.97 -3.46
CA ASN A 49 17.24 3.77 -3.29
C ASN A 49 16.83 4.50 -4.59
N VAL A 50 17.80 5.12 -5.29
CA VAL A 50 17.57 5.80 -6.58
C VAL A 50 17.10 4.83 -7.66
N ILE A 51 17.63 3.60 -7.68
CA ILE A 51 17.19 2.54 -8.60
C ILE A 51 15.83 1.95 -8.19
N GLY A 52 15.28 2.34 -7.03
CA GLY A 52 13.98 1.86 -6.55
C GLY A 52 14.01 0.46 -5.91
N ILE A 53 15.19 -0.09 -5.64
CA ILE A 53 15.33 -1.40 -4.97
C ILE A 53 15.07 -1.28 -3.46
N VAL A 54 15.42 -0.13 -2.85
CA VAL A 54 15.11 0.19 -1.46
C VAL A 54 14.12 1.35 -1.44
N GLN A 55 12.84 1.04 -1.65
CA GLN A 55 11.76 2.03 -1.53
C GLN A 55 11.38 2.26 -0.06
N PRO A 56 10.81 3.44 0.28
CA PRO A 56 10.24 3.65 1.61
C PRO A 56 9.28 2.51 1.95
N PRO A 57 9.27 2.03 3.20
CA PRO A 57 8.46 0.87 3.59
C PRO A 57 6.96 1.00 3.33
N SER A 58 6.42 2.22 3.25
CA SER A 58 5.03 2.52 2.91
C SER A 58 4.73 2.34 1.43
N HIS A 59 5.67 2.65 0.55
CA HIS A 59 5.44 2.73 -0.90
C HIS A 59 4.95 1.42 -1.53
N ASP A 60 5.43 0.26 -1.07
CA ASP A 60 4.95 -1.04 -1.57
C ASP A 60 3.52 -1.32 -1.14
N ILE A 61 3.16 -0.92 0.09
CA ILE A 61 1.80 -1.08 0.62
C ILE A 61 0.86 -0.15 -0.15
N ASP A 62 1.25 1.10 -0.33
CA ASP A 62 0.45 2.14 -0.97
C ASP A 62 0.20 1.81 -2.45
N ARG A 63 1.24 1.39 -3.18
CA ARG A 63 1.09 0.90 -4.56
C ARG A 63 0.14 -0.29 -4.67
N PHE A 64 0.21 -1.21 -3.72
CA PHE A 64 -0.69 -2.35 -3.72
C PHE A 64 -2.13 -1.92 -3.45
N LEU A 65 -2.36 -1.03 -2.49
CA LEU A 65 -3.68 -0.48 -2.20
C LEU A 65 -4.25 0.30 -3.40
N GLU A 66 -3.44 1.12 -4.07
CA GLU A 66 -3.84 1.83 -5.29
C GLU A 66 -4.15 0.87 -6.46
N TYR A 67 -3.34 -0.17 -6.63
CA TYR A 67 -3.59 -1.20 -7.63
C TYR A 67 -4.93 -1.92 -7.40
N GLU A 68 -5.16 -2.35 -6.15
CA GLU A 68 -6.42 -3.01 -5.77
C GLU A 68 -7.61 -2.05 -5.87
N LEU A 69 -7.45 -0.77 -5.51
CA LEU A 69 -8.47 0.25 -5.69
C LEU A 69 -8.87 0.39 -7.16
N ASN A 70 -7.90 0.50 -8.05
CA ASN A 70 -8.16 0.59 -9.49
C ASN A 70 -8.84 -0.68 -10.03
N THR A 71 -8.38 -1.85 -9.59
CA THR A 71 -8.93 -3.15 -9.97
C THR A 71 -10.39 -3.27 -9.53
N HIS A 72 -10.67 -3.04 -8.25
CA HIS A 72 -12.02 -3.11 -7.71
C HIS A 72 -12.95 -2.06 -8.30
N THR A 73 -12.46 -0.83 -8.49
CA THR A 73 -13.24 0.25 -9.12
C THR A 73 -13.65 -0.14 -10.55
N ASN A 74 -12.74 -0.71 -11.33
CA ASN A 74 -13.03 -1.17 -12.69
C ASN A 74 -13.98 -2.38 -12.71
N ASP A 75 -13.83 -3.31 -11.77
CA ASP A 75 -14.72 -4.46 -11.65
C ASP A 75 -16.13 -4.00 -11.28
N ILE A 76 -16.29 -3.09 -10.32
CA ILE A 76 -17.58 -2.51 -9.94
C ILE A 76 -18.19 -1.75 -11.13
N LYS A 77 -17.42 -0.94 -11.84
CA LYS A 77 -17.89 -0.22 -13.04
C LYS A 77 -18.39 -1.20 -14.11
N ARG A 78 -17.67 -2.31 -14.35
CA ARG A 78 -18.13 -3.35 -15.30
C ARG A 78 -19.44 -3.98 -14.86
N GLN A 79 -19.60 -4.29 -13.57
CA GLN A 79 -20.85 -4.82 -13.03
C GLN A 79 -22.01 -3.82 -13.20
N MET A 80 -21.77 -2.53 -12.89
CA MET A 80 -22.79 -1.50 -13.07
C MET A 80 -23.19 -1.34 -14.54
N ASN A 81 -22.25 -1.40 -15.47
CA ASN A 81 -22.53 -1.34 -16.91
C ASN A 81 -23.31 -2.57 -17.39
N ALA A 82 -23.02 -3.76 -16.86
CA ALA A 82 -23.80 -4.96 -17.16
C ALA A 82 -25.23 -4.85 -16.62
N LEU A 83 -25.39 -4.34 -15.39
CA LEU A 83 -26.73 -4.07 -14.82
C LEU A 83 -27.49 -3.02 -15.64
N ALA A 84 -26.82 -1.98 -16.13
CA ALA A 84 -27.44 -0.96 -16.99
C ALA A 84 -28.00 -1.58 -18.29
N ALA A 85 -27.23 -2.45 -18.95
CA ALA A 85 -27.68 -3.14 -20.16
C ALA A 85 -28.90 -4.05 -19.88
N HIS A 86 -28.87 -4.83 -18.81
CA HIS A 86 -30.01 -5.68 -18.41
C HIS A 86 -31.23 -4.86 -18.02
N ASN A 87 -31.03 -3.68 -17.40
CA ASN A 87 -32.10 -2.83 -16.91
C ASN A 87 -32.83 -2.11 -18.06
N ILE A 88 -32.08 -1.69 -19.10
CA ILE A 88 -32.68 -1.11 -20.31
C ILE A 88 -33.66 -2.11 -20.94
N ASP A 89 -33.21 -3.34 -21.13
CA ASP A 89 -34.04 -4.40 -21.71
C ASP A 89 -35.23 -4.77 -20.79
N LEU A 90 -34.99 -4.84 -19.49
CA LEU A 90 -36.04 -5.06 -18.48
C LEU A 90 -37.10 -3.95 -18.55
N SER A 91 -36.71 -2.68 -18.55
CA SER A 91 -37.63 -1.54 -18.60
C SER A 91 -38.52 -1.57 -19.84
N GLN A 92 -37.94 -1.87 -21.02
CA GLN A 92 -38.68 -1.98 -22.26
C GLN A 92 -39.71 -3.13 -22.28
N GLN A 93 -39.29 -4.29 -21.77
CA GLN A 93 -40.20 -5.47 -21.72
C GLN A 93 -41.32 -5.24 -20.69
N LEU A 94 -41.03 -4.70 -19.53
CA LEU A 94 -42.04 -4.35 -18.53
C LEU A 94 -43.02 -3.30 -19.06
N GLN A 95 -42.57 -2.28 -19.78
CA GLN A 95 -43.44 -1.30 -20.41
C GLN A 95 -44.44 -1.99 -21.37
N GLN A 96 -43.96 -2.93 -22.20
CA GLN A 96 -44.80 -3.66 -23.13
C GLN A 96 -45.84 -4.54 -22.41
N ASP A 97 -45.39 -5.27 -21.40
CA ASP A 97 -46.28 -6.15 -20.61
C ASP A 97 -47.35 -5.35 -19.86
N ILE A 98 -46.95 -4.22 -19.20
CA ILE A 98 -47.90 -3.35 -18.49
C ILE A 98 -48.91 -2.75 -19.46
N ASN A 99 -48.48 -2.22 -20.60
CA ASN A 99 -49.39 -1.62 -21.60
C ASN A 99 -50.36 -2.66 -22.19
N ARG A 100 -49.90 -3.88 -22.41
CA ARG A 100 -50.77 -4.97 -22.85
C ARG A 100 -51.89 -5.25 -21.86
N VAL A 101 -51.55 -5.40 -20.56
CA VAL A 101 -52.56 -5.65 -19.52
C VAL A 101 -53.52 -4.47 -19.36
N MET A 102 -52.99 -3.24 -19.40
CA MET A 102 -53.84 -2.03 -19.33
C MET A 102 -54.83 -1.95 -20.50
N LEU A 103 -54.42 -2.36 -21.70
CA LEU A 103 -55.31 -2.44 -22.85
C LEU A 103 -56.41 -3.51 -22.65
N GLU A 104 -56.04 -4.71 -22.15
CA GLU A 104 -56.94 -5.79 -21.85
C GLU A 104 -57.97 -5.43 -20.77
N GLN A 105 -57.54 -4.61 -19.80
CA GLN A 105 -58.42 -4.12 -18.72
C GLN A 105 -59.26 -2.87 -19.10
N GLY A 106 -59.08 -2.36 -20.32
CA GLY A 106 -59.81 -1.16 -20.80
C GLY A 106 -59.39 0.15 -20.15
N ILE A 107 -58.20 0.22 -19.54
CA ILE A 107 -57.64 1.41 -18.84
C ILE A 107 -56.42 1.97 -19.57
N TYR A 108 -56.30 1.70 -20.87
CA TYR A 108 -55.13 2.11 -21.65
C TYR A 108 -54.86 3.62 -21.56
N ASN A 109 -53.59 3.98 -21.32
CA ASN A 109 -53.10 5.35 -21.09
C ASN A 109 -53.69 6.09 -19.87
N ASN A 110 -54.48 5.41 -19.03
CA ASN A 110 -54.99 6.00 -17.77
C ASN A 110 -54.33 5.32 -16.58
N TYR A 111 -53.08 5.68 -16.29
CA TYR A 111 -52.28 5.09 -15.18
C TYR A 111 -52.86 5.43 -13.82
N ASP A 112 -53.56 6.56 -13.66
CA ASP A 112 -54.21 6.95 -12.39
C ASP A 112 -55.34 5.97 -12.02
N ALA A 113 -55.96 5.30 -13.00
CA ALA A 113 -56.96 4.27 -12.78
C ALA A 113 -56.41 2.95 -12.18
N LEU A 114 -55.12 2.82 -12.09
CA LEU A 114 -54.44 1.72 -11.35
C LEU A 114 -54.53 1.90 -9.84
N ASN A 115 -54.63 3.17 -9.35
CA ASN A 115 -54.74 3.44 -7.95
C ASN A 115 -56.06 2.86 -7.38
N ASN A 116 -55.96 2.18 -6.24
CA ASN A 116 -57.10 1.49 -5.57
C ASN A 116 -57.77 0.41 -6.48
N ASN A 117 -57.04 -0.13 -7.45
CA ASN A 117 -57.50 -1.20 -8.35
C ASN A 117 -56.65 -2.48 -8.20
N PRO A 118 -56.90 -3.30 -7.17
CA PRO A 118 -56.10 -4.47 -6.86
C PRO A 118 -56.17 -5.56 -7.96
N GLU A 119 -57.25 -5.61 -8.72
CA GLU A 119 -57.42 -6.59 -9.81
C GLU A 119 -56.48 -6.26 -10.98
N ALA A 120 -56.46 -5.04 -11.45
CA ALA A 120 -55.57 -4.60 -12.52
C ALA A 120 -54.08 -4.70 -12.10
N LEU A 121 -53.74 -4.29 -10.86
CA LEU A 121 -52.40 -4.38 -10.34
C LEU A 121 -51.95 -5.85 -10.21
N THR A 122 -52.83 -6.77 -9.79
CA THR A 122 -52.52 -8.21 -9.74
C THR A 122 -52.30 -8.80 -11.13
N ALA A 123 -53.13 -8.40 -12.09
CA ALA A 123 -52.99 -8.84 -13.49
C ALA A 123 -51.64 -8.39 -14.08
N ILE A 124 -51.23 -7.15 -13.83
CA ILE A 124 -49.90 -6.63 -14.22
C ILE A 124 -48.79 -7.47 -13.59
N GLN A 125 -48.86 -7.72 -12.27
CA GLN A 125 -47.86 -8.53 -11.58
C GLN A 125 -47.76 -9.95 -12.16
N GLN A 126 -48.90 -10.57 -12.49
CA GLN A 126 -48.91 -11.89 -13.10
C GLN A 126 -48.29 -11.92 -14.49
N ALA A 127 -48.58 -10.91 -15.32
CA ALA A 127 -48.02 -10.79 -16.67
C ALA A 127 -46.52 -10.52 -16.70
N THR A 128 -46.03 -9.71 -15.75
CA THR A 128 -44.62 -9.26 -15.70
C THR A 128 -43.71 -10.22 -14.93
N TYR A 129 -44.25 -11.17 -14.17
CA TYR A 129 -43.46 -12.08 -13.34
C TYR A 129 -42.38 -12.83 -14.12
N GLN A 130 -42.71 -13.44 -15.26
CA GLN A 130 -41.76 -14.23 -16.04
C GLN A 130 -40.63 -13.37 -16.60
N THR A 131 -40.96 -12.16 -17.07
CA THR A 131 -40.01 -11.19 -17.55
C THR A 131 -39.03 -10.82 -16.44
N LEU A 132 -39.53 -10.48 -15.23
CA LEU A 132 -38.70 -10.09 -14.10
C LEU A 132 -37.82 -11.25 -13.62
N ALA A 133 -38.37 -12.45 -13.46
CA ALA A 133 -37.63 -13.63 -13.00
C ALA A 133 -36.52 -14.04 -13.96
N ALA A 134 -36.79 -14.02 -15.28
CA ALA A 134 -35.79 -14.33 -16.29
C ALA A 134 -34.65 -13.34 -16.31
N LYS A 135 -34.93 -12.04 -16.19
CA LYS A 135 -33.88 -10.98 -16.13
C LYS A 135 -33.09 -11.07 -14.86
N MET A 136 -33.69 -11.35 -13.71
CA MET A 136 -33.01 -11.56 -12.45
C MET A 136 -31.98 -12.70 -12.52
N GLN A 137 -32.31 -13.81 -13.19
CA GLN A 137 -31.38 -14.93 -13.37
C GLN A 137 -30.16 -14.60 -14.25
N GLN A 138 -30.33 -13.64 -15.17
CA GLN A 138 -29.25 -13.23 -16.09
C GLN A 138 -28.36 -12.13 -15.54
N ALA A 139 -28.86 -11.33 -14.62
CA ALA A 139 -28.19 -10.17 -14.11
C ALA A 139 -27.24 -10.50 -12.93
N PRO A 140 -26.10 -9.79 -12.79
CA PRO A 140 -25.24 -9.92 -11.62
C PRO A 140 -25.83 -9.18 -10.40
N ALA A 141 -26.91 -9.74 -9.82
CA ALA A 141 -27.71 -9.12 -8.77
C ALA A 141 -28.21 -10.14 -7.74
N SER A 142 -28.61 -9.68 -6.55
CA SER A 142 -29.24 -10.50 -5.50
C SER A 142 -30.75 -10.60 -5.64
N GLY A 143 -31.34 -9.67 -6.37
CA GLY A 143 -32.78 -9.58 -6.60
C GLY A 143 -33.09 -8.65 -7.76
N ALA A 144 -34.36 -8.69 -8.18
CA ALA A 144 -34.89 -7.77 -9.19
C ALA A 144 -36.26 -7.25 -8.77
N LEU A 145 -36.54 -6.02 -9.13
CA LEU A 145 -37.81 -5.38 -8.78
C LEU A 145 -38.29 -4.45 -9.87
N TYR A 146 -39.59 -4.23 -9.84
CA TYR A 146 -40.21 -3.06 -10.43
C TYR A 146 -41.28 -2.52 -9.49
N LEU A 147 -41.50 -1.23 -9.56
CA LEU A 147 -42.54 -0.51 -8.83
C LEU A 147 -43.30 0.36 -9.83
N ILE A 148 -44.63 0.33 -9.73
CA ILE A 148 -45.51 1.24 -10.48
C ILE A 148 -45.89 2.39 -9.57
N ASN A 149 -46.02 3.60 -10.10
CA ASN A 149 -46.51 4.76 -9.38
C ASN A 149 -48.01 4.66 -9.09
N ALA A 150 -48.40 3.56 -8.44
CA ALA A 150 -49.75 3.25 -8.02
C ALA A 150 -49.75 2.33 -6.80
N SER A 151 -50.81 2.39 -5.99
CA SER A 151 -50.97 1.59 -4.77
C SER A 151 -52.39 0.99 -4.72
N VAL A 152 -52.49 -0.18 -4.06
CA VAL A 152 -53.78 -0.80 -3.74
C VAL A 152 -54.60 0.01 -2.73
N ASN A 153 -53.93 0.87 -1.97
CA ASN A 153 -54.55 1.76 -1.00
C ASN A 153 -53.78 3.09 -0.87
N THR A 154 -54.25 4.10 -1.55
CA THR A 154 -53.66 5.45 -1.54
C THR A 154 -53.93 6.25 -0.28
N ASN A 155 -54.75 5.75 0.68
CA ASN A 155 -55.08 6.44 1.94
C ASN A 155 -54.10 6.12 3.09
N LEU A 156 -53.02 5.39 2.81
CA LEU A 156 -51.99 5.10 3.85
C LEU A 156 -51.22 6.36 4.21
N LEU A 157 -50.85 6.48 5.49
CA LEU A 157 -50.04 7.60 5.99
C LEU A 157 -48.64 7.62 5.34
N GLU A 158 -48.07 6.45 5.11
CA GLU A 158 -46.84 6.30 4.40
C GLU A 158 -47.12 5.74 2.99
N PRO A 159 -46.68 6.41 1.91
CA PRO A 159 -46.94 5.96 0.57
C PRO A 159 -46.24 4.61 0.30
N THR A 160 -46.99 3.70 -0.24
CA THR A 160 -46.47 2.42 -0.72
C THR A 160 -46.71 2.30 -2.21
N TYR A 161 -45.89 1.53 -2.89
CA TYR A 161 -45.96 1.35 -4.33
C TYR A 161 -46.13 -0.11 -4.68
N ASN A 162 -47.01 -0.35 -5.61
CA ASN A 162 -47.29 -1.69 -6.12
C ASN A 162 -46.23 -2.13 -7.11
N GLY A 163 -45.92 -3.43 -7.11
CA GLY A 163 -44.97 -4.05 -8.02
C GLY A 163 -44.55 -5.44 -7.57
N LEU A 164 -43.48 -5.94 -8.13
CA LEU A 164 -42.85 -7.19 -7.71
C LEU A 164 -41.42 -6.89 -7.24
N PHE A 165 -41.04 -7.51 -6.13
CA PHE A 165 -39.66 -7.59 -5.71
C PHE A 165 -39.33 -9.07 -5.42
N LEU A 166 -38.49 -9.64 -6.29
CA LEU A 166 -38.04 -11.02 -6.24
C LEU A 166 -36.60 -11.04 -5.69
N LYS A 167 -36.31 -12.00 -4.84
CA LYS A 167 -34.95 -12.23 -4.28
C LYS A 167 -34.54 -13.68 -4.46
N PHE A 168 -33.24 -13.94 -4.53
CA PHE A 168 -32.69 -15.28 -4.40
C PHE A 168 -32.66 -15.72 -2.94
N THR A 169 -33.10 -16.95 -2.66
CA THR A 169 -33.04 -17.51 -1.29
C THR A 169 -31.64 -17.94 -0.88
N ASN A 170 -30.84 -18.38 -1.84
CA ASN A 170 -29.50 -18.90 -1.60
C ASN A 170 -28.47 -18.18 -2.48
N ILE A 171 -28.02 -17.00 -2.00
CA ILE A 171 -26.99 -16.20 -2.67
C ILE A 171 -25.62 -16.90 -2.60
N TYR A 172 -25.44 -17.87 -1.68
CA TYR A 172 -24.17 -18.59 -1.48
C TYR A 172 -23.90 -19.67 -2.53
N SER A 173 -24.85 -20.01 -3.35
CA SER A 173 -24.66 -21.00 -4.44
C SER A 173 -23.93 -20.33 -5.60
N GLU A 174 -22.77 -20.85 -5.98
CA GLU A 174 -22.08 -20.46 -7.22
C GLU A 174 -22.90 -20.89 -8.48
N ASN A 175 -23.76 -21.83 -8.31
CA ASN A 175 -24.58 -22.33 -9.40
C ASN A 175 -25.96 -21.66 -9.40
N THR A 176 -26.08 -20.63 -10.24
CA THR A 176 -27.31 -19.83 -10.39
C THR A 176 -28.55 -20.68 -10.79
N LEU A 177 -28.36 -21.88 -11.31
CA LEU A 177 -29.46 -22.81 -11.66
C LEU A 177 -30.22 -23.35 -10.43
N PHE A 178 -29.62 -23.31 -9.24
CA PHE A 178 -30.22 -23.77 -7.98
C PHE A 178 -30.65 -22.64 -7.05
N ASN A 179 -30.56 -21.39 -7.49
CA ASN A 179 -31.04 -20.26 -6.70
C ASN A 179 -32.57 -20.22 -6.79
N GLU A 180 -33.24 -20.69 -5.76
CA GLU A 180 -34.68 -20.55 -5.65
C GLU A 180 -35.05 -19.06 -5.52
N ILE A 181 -36.06 -18.68 -6.30
CA ILE A 181 -36.63 -17.34 -6.25
C ILE A 181 -37.72 -17.32 -5.17
N CYS A 182 -37.70 -16.27 -4.34
CA CYS A 182 -38.78 -15.96 -3.42
C CYS A 182 -39.33 -14.55 -3.68
N MET A 183 -40.58 -14.33 -3.32
CA MET A 183 -41.23 -13.03 -3.42
C MET A 183 -41.04 -12.26 -2.13
N PHE A 184 -40.34 -11.12 -2.22
CA PHE A 184 -40.18 -10.20 -1.10
C PHE A 184 -41.33 -9.18 -1.02
N ARG A 185 -41.78 -8.69 -2.19
CA ARG A 185 -42.96 -7.82 -2.32
C ARG A 185 -43.79 -8.25 -3.52
N GLY A 186 -45.10 -8.18 -3.38
CA GLY A 186 -46.03 -8.53 -4.44
C GLY A 186 -47.25 -9.28 -3.94
N ASN A 187 -48.22 -9.54 -4.82
CA ASN A 187 -49.43 -10.26 -4.48
C ASN A 187 -49.13 -11.76 -4.27
N PRO A 188 -49.58 -12.37 -3.14
CA PRO A 188 -49.33 -13.78 -2.84
C PRO A 188 -49.98 -14.73 -3.82
N GLN A 189 -51.01 -14.28 -4.54
CA GLN A 189 -51.62 -15.07 -5.61
C GLN A 189 -50.66 -15.31 -6.77
N VAL A 190 -49.85 -14.30 -7.12
CA VAL A 190 -48.81 -14.41 -8.15
C VAL A 190 -47.74 -15.40 -7.72
N ALA A 191 -47.33 -15.38 -6.45
CA ALA A 191 -46.41 -16.38 -5.91
C ALA A 191 -46.96 -17.81 -6.02
N ARG A 192 -48.19 -18.01 -5.64
CA ARG A 192 -48.86 -19.32 -5.75
C ARG A 192 -48.96 -19.81 -7.19
N ASN A 193 -49.34 -18.94 -8.12
CA ASN A 193 -49.49 -19.30 -9.53
C ASN A 193 -48.16 -19.69 -10.20
N ASN A 194 -47.04 -19.20 -9.65
CA ASN A 194 -45.69 -19.43 -10.18
C ASN A 194 -44.86 -20.40 -9.31
N ASN A 195 -45.47 -21.03 -8.29
CA ASN A 195 -44.85 -22.00 -7.39
C ASN A 195 -43.56 -21.47 -6.72
N ILE A 196 -43.57 -20.18 -6.32
CA ILE A 196 -42.48 -19.58 -5.55
C ILE A 196 -42.90 -19.33 -4.09
N SER A 197 -41.93 -19.37 -3.19
CA SER A 197 -42.16 -19.10 -1.78
C SER A 197 -42.25 -17.59 -1.52
N LEU A 198 -42.96 -17.22 -0.45
CA LEU A 198 -42.91 -15.86 0.11
C LEU A 198 -41.70 -15.73 1.02
N TYR A 199 -41.05 -14.57 0.98
CA TYR A 199 -39.99 -14.24 1.93
C TYR A 199 -40.54 -14.12 3.36
N SER A 200 -39.75 -14.40 4.39
CA SER A 200 -40.20 -14.41 5.79
C SER A 200 -40.88 -13.12 6.24
N THR A 201 -40.40 -12.00 5.72
CA THR A 201 -40.95 -10.65 5.98
C THR A 201 -41.64 -10.06 4.75
N TRP A 202 -42.36 -10.90 4.04
CA TRP A 202 -43.12 -10.51 2.86
C TRP A 202 -44.18 -9.44 3.19
N GLN A 203 -44.36 -8.49 2.28
CA GLN A 203 -45.45 -7.53 2.25
C GLN A 203 -46.00 -7.35 0.85
N LEU A 204 -47.24 -6.82 0.77
CA LEU A 204 -47.94 -6.65 -0.52
C LEU A 204 -47.26 -5.58 -1.40
N GLU A 205 -46.83 -4.50 -0.83
CA GLU A 205 -46.26 -3.33 -1.50
C GLU A 205 -44.94 -2.88 -0.84
N LEU A 206 -44.14 -2.09 -1.54
CA LEU A 206 -42.87 -1.55 -1.04
C LEU A 206 -43.06 -0.10 -0.59
N ASN A 207 -42.65 0.16 0.64
CA ASN A 207 -42.39 1.51 1.10
C ASN A 207 -40.97 1.91 0.70
N VAL A 208 -40.82 2.95 -0.13
CA VAL A 208 -39.52 3.41 -0.63
C VAL A 208 -38.86 4.47 0.27
N HIS A 209 -39.40 4.72 1.44
CA HIS A 209 -38.83 5.74 2.37
C HIS A 209 -37.36 5.48 2.69
N ALA A 210 -36.93 4.22 2.73
CA ALA A 210 -35.53 3.85 2.91
C ALA A 210 -34.65 4.22 1.70
N TYR A 211 -35.23 4.45 0.54
CA TYR A 211 -34.53 4.78 -0.72
C TYR A 211 -35.05 6.10 -1.30
N PRO A 212 -34.68 7.26 -0.73
CA PRO A 212 -35.19 8.56 -1.18
C PRO A 212 -34.92 8.85 -2.66
N GLN A 213 -33.86 8.28 -3.24
CA GLN A 213 -33.55 8.42 -4.64
C GLN A 213 -34.56 7.67 -5.53
N ALA A 214 -35.10 6.54 -5.07
CA ALA A 214 -36.15 5.80 -5.78
C ALA A 214 -37.45 6.60 -5.81
N ASP A 215 -37.81 7.21 -4.68
CA ASP A 215 -39.00 8.06 -4.58
C ASP A 215 -38.89 9.30 -5.52
N LYS A 216 -37.71 9.95 -5.52
CA LYS A 216 -37.44 11.05 -6.46
C LYS A 216 -37.57 10.62 -7.92
N LEU A 217 -37.09 9.41 -8.26
CA LEU A 217 -37.17 8.89 -9.62
C LEU A 217 -38.61 8.57 -10.04
N LEU A 218 -39.43 8.02 -9.14
CA LEU A 218 -40.84 7.76 -9.37
C LEU A 218 -41.66 9.02 -9.66
N HIS A 219 -41.30 10.16 -9.05
CA HIS A 219 -42.01 11.43 -9.17
C HIS A 219 -41.33 12.43 -10.13
N ALA A 220 -40.29 12.02 -10.85
CA ALA A 220 -39.61 12.92 -11.77
C ALA A 220 -40.51 13.29 -12.97
N LYS A 221 -40.56 14.60 -13.29
CA LYS A 221 -41.53 15.16 -14.24
C LYS A 221 -41.02 15.30 -15.68
N GLU A 222 -39.75 15.01 -15.97
CA GLU A 222 -39.17 15.41 -17.24
C GLU A 222 -38.53 14.33 -18.10
N ASN A 223 -38.68 14.53 -19.41
CA ASN A 223 -38.37 13.65 -20.53
C ASN A 223 -36.88 13.27 -20.73
N ASN A 224 -35.94 13.89 -20.00
CA ASN A 224 -34.51 13.59 -20.14
C ASN A 224 -34.04 12.44 -19.22
N ILE A 225 -34.92 11.94 -18.36
CA ILE A 225 -34.58 10.90 -17.36
C ILE A 225 -34.70 9.49 -17.96
N SER A 226 -35.33 9.37 -19.15
CA SER A 226 -35.57 8.07 -19.81
C SER A 226 -34.30 7.24 -20.12
N GLN A 227 -33.13 7.85 -19.99
CA GLN A 227 -31.82 7.17 -20.11
C GLN A 227 -30.98 7.25 -18.83
N GLN A 228 -31.49 7.83 -17.75
CA GLN A 228 -30.76 7.97 -16.49
C GLN A 228 -31.11 6.81 -15.58
N TYR A 229 -30.13 5.96 -15.37
CA TYR A 229 -30.15 5.00 -14.25
C TYR A 229 -29.50 5.61 -13.03
N ILE A 230 -29.88 5.13 -11.87
CA ILE A 230 -29.29 5.54 -10.58
C ILE A 230 -28.89 4.29 -9.79
N LEU A 231 -27.82 4.43 -9.01
CA LEU A 231 -27.51 3.53 -7.90
C LEU A 231 -27.93 4.26 -6.63
N THR A 232 -28.81 3.66 -5.82
CA THR A 232 -29.22 4.27 -4.56
C THR A 232 -28.11 4.20 -3.53
N ASP A 233 -28.20 5.03 -2.51
CA ASP A 233 -27.42 4.83 -1.31
C ASP A 233 -27.73 3.47 -0.69
N VAL A 234 -26.76 2.94 0.09
CA VAL A 234 -27.04 1.76 0.88
C VAL A 234 -28.10 2.07 1.93
N ALA A 235 -29.10 1.21 2.00
CA ALA A 235 -30.19 1.35 2.95
C ALA A 235 -30.53 0.02 3.64
N HIS A 236 -31.11 0.14 4.81
CA HIS A 236 -31.65 -0.99 5.57
C HIS A 236 -33.19 -0.90 5.54
N LEU A 237 -33.80 -1.84 4.84
CA LEU A 237 -35.26 -1.98 4.91
C LEU A 237 -35.64 -2.50 6.28
N LYS A 238 -36.62 -1.89 6.93
CA LYS A 238 -37.07 -2.26 8.28
C LYS A 238 -37.42 -3.74 8.43
N GLU A 239 -37.89 -4.33 7.34
CA GLU A 239 -38.32 -5.74 7.25
C GLU A 239 -37.23 -6.66 6.65
N SER A 240 -36.03 -6.17 6.44
CA SER A 240 -34.89 -6.97 5.96
C SER A 240 -33.82 -7.04 7.03
N TRP A 241 -33.13 -8.14 7.15
CA TRP A 241 -32.00 -8.30 8.05
C TRP A 241 -30.68 -7.77 7.43
N GLU A 242 -30.66 -7.53 6.13
CA GLU A 242 -29.49 -7.06 5.40
C GLU A 242 -29.69 -5.67 4.80
N GLN A 243 -28.59 -4.99 4.58
CA GLN A 243 -28.58 -3.75 3.81
C GLN A 243 -28.50 -4.06 2.32
N SER A 244 -29.07 -3.17 1.50
CA SER A 244 -28.97 -3.30 0.06
C SER A 244 -28.94 -1.94 -0.64
N ARG A 245 -28.51 -1.97 -1.89
CA ARG A 245 -28.61 -0.88 -2.87
C ARG A 245 -29.51 -1.32 -3.98
N LEU A 246 -30.19 -0.37 -4.58
CA LEU A 246 -31.00 -0.60 -5.76
C LEU A 246 -30.36 0.11 -6.95
N PHE A 247 -30.17 -0.63 -8.03
CA PHE A 247 -29.81 -0.08 -9.32
C PHE A 247 -31.09 0.09 -10.12
N LEU A 248 -31.57 1.32 -10.30
CA LEU A 248 -32.89 1.63 -10.80
C LEU A 248 -32.85 2.41 -12.11
N MET A 249 -33.88 2.18 -12.94
CA MET A 249 -34.17 2.91 -14.17
C MET A 249 -35.69 3.21 -14.24
N PRO A 250 -36.13 4.34 -14.82
CA PRO A 250 -37.54 4.61 -15.01
C PRO A 250 -38.17 3.66 -16.03
N ILE A 251 -39.42 3.31 -15.79
CA ILE A 251 -40.32 2.71 -16.80
C ILE A 251 -41.18 3.83 -17.36
N ASN A 252 -41.11 4.06 -18.66
CA ASN A 252 -41.84 5.15 -19.31
C ASN A 252 -43.09 4.59 -19.99
N SER A 253 -44.14 5.41 -20.03
CA SER A 253 -45.29 5.19 -20.88
C SER A 253 -44.97 5.54 -22.35
N ASN A 254 -45.90 5.25 -23.26
CA ASN A 254 -45.72 5.54 -24.66
C ASN A 254 -45.64 7.06 -24.96
N ASP A 255 -46.22 7.92 -24.13
CA ASP A 255 -46.18 9.35 -24.17
C ASP A 255 -44.97 9.97 -23.41
N GLY A 256 -44.05 9.13 -22.93
CA GLY A 256 -42.81 9.54 -22.31
C GLY A 256 -42.91 9.89 -20.82
N LYS A 257 -44.07 9.70 -20.18
CA LYS A 257 -44.21 9.90 -18.73
C LYS A 257 -43.65 8.72 -17.95
N ILE A 258 -43.08 8.97 -16.79
CA ILE A 258 -42.62 7.92 -15.88
C ILE A 258 -43.83 7.30 -15.19
N ILE A 259 -44.03 6.01 -15.42
CA ILE A 259 -45.12 5.22 -14.84
C ILE A 259 -44.64 4.32 -13.69
N GLY A 260 -43.32 4.18 -13.56
CA GLY A 260 -42.72 3.33 -12.55
C GLY A 260 -41.19 3.33 -12.63
N VAL A 261 -40.58 2.50 -11.85
CA VAL A 261 -39.15 2.22 -11.88
C VAL A 261 -38.94 0.70 -11.89
N CYS A 262 -37.85 0.26 -12.50
CA CYS A 262 -37.41 -1.13 -12.42
C CYS A 262 -35.92 -1.22 -12.17
N GLY A 263 -35.47 -2.38 -11.75
CA GLY A 263 -34.04 -2.59 -11.57
C GLY A 263 -33.67 -3.80 -10.75
N PHE A 264 -32.44 -3.73 -10.23
CA PHE A 264 -31.79 -4.84 -9.57
C PHE A 264 -31.34 -4.46 -8.18
N GLU A 265 -31.36 -5.44 -7.27
CA GLU A 265 -30.84 -5.30 -5.93
C GLU A 265 -29.40 -5.82 -5.85
N ILE A 266 -28.54 -5.07 -5.14
CA ILE A 266 -27.21 -5.48 -4.73
C ILE A 266 -27.23 -5.54 -3.21
N SER A 267 -27.51 -6.70 -2.63
CA SER A 267 -27.51 -6.87 -1.18
C SER A 267 -26.08 -6.89 -0.64
N SER A 268 -25.92 -6.59 0.66
CA SER A 268 -24.60 -6.61 1.31
C SER A 268 -23.97 -7.99 1.26
N VAL A 269 -24.76 -9.04 1.41
CA VAL A 269 -24.27 -10.43 1.30
C VAL A 269 -23.79 -10.74 -0.11
N TYR A 270 -24.56 -10.32 -1.12
CA TYR A 270 -24.15 -10.48 -2.52
C TYR A 270 -22.86 -9.73 -2.82
N PHE A 271 -22.75 -8.48 -2.37
CA PHE A 271 -21.55 -7.68 -2.56
C PHE A 271 -20.32 -8.34 -1.92
N GLN A 272 -20.46 -8.86 -0.69
CA GLN A 272 -19.39 -9.55 0.02
C GLN A 272 -18.88 -10.78 -0.73
N GLN A 273 -19.79 -11.57 -1.30
CA GLN A 273 -19.41 -12.79 -2.02
C GLN A 273 -18.78 -12.55 -3.38
N ARG A 274 -19.28 -11.53 -4.08
CA ARG A 274 -18.82 -11.20 -5.44
C ARG A 274 -17.57 -10.35 -5.46
N THR A 275 -17.30 -9.59 -4.39
CA THR A 275 -16.07 -8.82 -4.25
C THR A 275 -14.93 -9.75 -3.85
N LYS A 276 -13.95 -9.92 -4.74
CA LYS A 276 -12.76 -10.71 -4.44
C LYS A 276 -12.09 -10.18 -3.18
N GLN A 277 -11.86 -11.05 -2.22
CA GLN A 277 -11.07 -10.69 -1.04
C GLN A 277 -9.60 -10.67 -1.42
N ALA A 278 -9.04 -9.48 -1.57
CA ALA A 278 -7.60 -9.30 -1.71
C ALA A 278 -6.92 -9.34 -0.35
N ASN A 279 -5.71 -9.89 -0.30
CA ASN A 279 -4.91 -9.99 0.91
C ASN A 279 -3.51 -9.43 0.65
N TYR A 280 -3.02 -8.58 1.53
CA TYR A 280 -1.64 -8.14 1.50
C TYR A 280 -0.84 -8.80 2.62
N LYS A 281 0.05 -9.73 2.26
CA LYS A 281 0.91 -10.46 3.21
C LYS A 281 0.14 -11.10 4.40
N GLY A 282 -1.06 -11.64 4.11
CA GLY A 282 -1.92 -12.28 5.11
C GLY A 282 -2.92 -11.35 5.82
N TYR A 283 -2.89 -10.06 5.53
CA TYR A 283 -3.87 -9.10 6.05
C TYR A 283 -4.97 -8.86 5.02
N PRO A 284 -6.24 -9.11 5.37
CA PRO A 284 -7.36 -8.92 4.46
C PRO A 284 -7.59 -7.43 4.19
N LEU A 285 -7.85 -7.10 2.92
CA LEU A 285 -8.30 -5.78 2.52
C LEU A 285 -9.82 -5.69 2.61
N ILE A 286 -10.30 -4.49 2.86
CA ILE A 286 -11.73 -4.17 2.87
C ILE A 286 -12.01 -3.26 1.68
N THR A 287 -12.88 -3.72 0.78
CA THR A 287 -13.41 -2.91 -0.31
C THR A 287 -14.78 -2.39 0.10
N ALA A 288 -15.06 -1.12 -0.16
CA ALA A 288 -16.34 -0.50 0.16
C ALA A 288 -16.86 0.37 -0.99
N ILE A 289 -18.18 0.46 -1.10
CA ILE A 289 -18.85 1.54 -1.84
C ILE A 289 -19.42 2.50 -0.81
N LEU A 290 -18.94 3.75 -0.84
CA LEU A 290 -19.24 4.79 0.14
C LEU A 290 -20.21 5.83 -0.43
N ASP A 291 -21.20 6.18 0.38
CA ASP A 291 -22.19 7.23 0.12
C ASP A 291 -21.94 8.42 1.04
N LYS A 292 -21.82 9.59 0.49
CA LYS A 292 -21.64 10.81 1.28
C LYS A 292 -22.95 11.18 1.99
N LYS A 293 -22.96 11.28 3.31
CA LYS A 293 -24.12 11.72 4.11
C LYS A 293 -23.97 13.15 4.62
N ALA A 294 -22.76 13.50 5.08
CA ALA A 294 -22.41 14.85 5.54
C ALA A 294 -20.93 15.11 5.22
N ASP A 295 -20.43 16.28 5.61
CA ASP A 295 -18.99 16.54 5.46
C ASP A 295 -18.19 15.56 6.30
N ASN A 296 -17.30 14.80 5.59
CA ASN A 296 -16.46 13.73 6.15
C ASN A 296 -17.22 12.54 6.80
N GLU A 297 -18.54 12.46 6.62
CA GLU A 297 -19.31 11.30 7.06
C GLU A 297 -19.86 10.53 5.86
N TYR A 298 -19.64 9.23 5.89
CA TYR A 298 -20.05 8.30 4.83
C TYR A 298 -20.78 7.11 5.43
N GLN A 299 -21.67 6.53 4.64
CA GLN A 299 -22.24 5.21 4.89
C GLN A 299 -21.72 4.26 3.82
N GLY A 300 -21.34 3.03 4.17
CA GLY A 300 -20.68 2.13 3.25
C GLY A 300 -21.32 0.76 3.15
N GLN A 301 -21.26 0.18 1.94
CA GLN A 301 -21.46 -1.23 1.70
C GLN A 301 -20.09 -1.90 1.59
N LEU A 302 -19.77 -2.83 2.50
CA LEU A 302 -18.44 -3.36 2.72
C LEU A 302 -18.31 -4.82 2.26
N SER A 303 -17.15 -5.18 1.71
CA SER A 303 -16.84 -6.56 1.34
C SER A 303 -16.58 -7.49 2.54
N ASN A 304 -16.26 -6.92 3.70
CA ASN A 304 -16.09 -7.65 4.95
C ASN A 304 -16.73 -6.86 6.10
N PRO A 305 -17.91 -7.27 6.59
CA PRO A 305 -18.67 -6.51 7.57
C PRO A 305 -18.28 -6.77 9.02
N ALA A 306 -17.27 -7.59 9.30
CA ALA A 306 -17.00 -8.05 10.67
C ALA A 306 -16.82 -6.90 11.69
N SER A 307 -16.60 -5.68 11.23
CA SER A 307 -16.32 -4.51 12.09
C SER A 307 -17.30 -3.33 11.95
N PHE A 308 -18.20 -3.34 10.93
CA PHE A 308 -18.89 -2.09 10.54
C PHE A 308 -20.40 -2.16 10.42
N VAL A 309 -21.05 -3.07 11.07
CA VAL A 309 -22.51 -3.18 10.98
C VAL A 309 -23.15 -1.86 11.40
N ASN A 310 -23.67 -1.10 10.43
CA ASN A 310 -24.42 0.16 10.59
C ASN A 310 -23.66 1.37 11.17
N ALA A 311 -22.33 1.35 11.24
CA ALA A 311 -21.57 2.50 11.72
C ALA A 311 -21.36 3.55 10.63
N ALA A 312 -21.52 4.83 10.97
CA ALA A 312 -21.08 5.94 10.13
C ALA A 312 -19.56 5.90 10.03
N ILE A 313 -19.06 6.01 8.80
CA ILE A 313 -17.62 6.03 8.51
C ILE A 313 -17.19 7.49 8.44
N LYS A 314 -16.29 7.90 9.32
CA LYS A 314 -15.65 9.22 9.23
C LYS A 314 -14.37 9.09 8.43
N MET A 315 -14.22 9.96 7.41
CA MET A 315 -13.05 10.00 6.56
C MET A 315 -12.29 11.30 6.79
N THR A 316 -10.98 11.19 7.01
CA THR A 316 -10.04 12.31 7.10
C THR A 316 -8.84 12.03 6.20
N SER A 317 -8.19 13.07 5.67
CA SER A 317 -7.02 12.91 4.82
C SER A 317 -5.87 13.77 5.34
N ASP A 318 -4.65 13.27 5.25
CA ASP A 318 -3.42 14.02 5.51
C ASP A 318 -2.73 14.51 4.22
N GLY A 319 -3.34 14.25 3.05
CA GLY A 319 -2.83 14.57 1.73
C GLY A 319 -2.11 13.42 1.04
N GLU A 320 -1.60 12.45 1.79
CA GLU A 320 -0.97 11.22 1.25
C GLU A 320 -1.92 10.01 1.39
N HIS A 321 -2.62 9.91 2.51
CA HIS A 321 -3.52 8.78 2.82
C HIS A 321 -4.89 9.27 3.28
N GLU A 322 -5.87 8.40 3.12
CA GLU A 322 -7.19 8.58 3.68
C GLU A 322 -7.36 7.66 4.89
N PHE A 323 -7.82 8.24 5.99
CA PHE A 323 -8.07 7.54 7.25
C PHE A 323 -9.57 7.38 7.44
N PHE A 324 -9.98 6.15 7.68
CA PHE A 324 -11.36 5.81 7.92
C PHE A 324 -11.54 5.38 9.37
N THR A 325 -12.54 5.93 10.04
CA THR A 325 -12.87 5.59 11.42
C THR A 325 -14.34 5.18 11.50
N ALA A 326 -14.59 3.98 12.01
CA ALA A 326 -15.93 3.47 12.23
C ALA A 326 -16.01 2.89 13.65
N GLY A 327 -16.66 3.63 14.55
CA GLY A 327 -16.66 3.29 15.98
C GLY A 327 -15.24 3.38 16.56
N GLN A 328 -14.71 2.26 17.03
CA GLN A 328 -13.34 2.15 17.57
C GLN A 328 -12.30 1.71 16.52
N ASP A 329 -12.75 1.19 15.39
CA ASP A 329 -11.87 0.66 14.35
C ASP A 329 -11.33 1.77 13.47
N ARG A 330 -10.04 1.68 13.13
CA ARG A 330 -9.35 2.63 12.25
C ARG A 330 -8.74 1.89 11.07
N PHE A 331 -8.83 2.53 9.90
CA PHE A 331 -8.31 1.98 8.66
C PHE A 331 -7.56 3.06 7.89
N ILE A 332 -6.63 2.62 7.06
CA ILE A 332 -5.83 3.46 6.14
C ILE A 332 -6.05 2.92 4.74
N GLY A 333 -6.25 3.81 3.77
CA GLY A 333 -6.47 3.40 2.40
C GLY A 333 -6.60 4.55 1.43
N PHE A 334 -7.24 4.26 0.30
CA PHE A 334 -7.46 5.22 -0.79
C PHE A 334 -8.88 5.11 -1.31
N THR A 335 -9.38 6.20 -1.89
CA THR A 335 -10.68 6.23 -2.55
C THR A 335 -10.58 6.66 -4.02
N ALA A 336 -11.52 6.17 -4.83
CA ALA A 336 -11.72 6.60 -6.20
C ALA A 336 -13.19 6.99 -6.43
N PRO A 337 -13.48 7.97 -7.28
CA PRO A 337 -14.85 8.32 -7.62
C PRO A 337 -15.51 7.21 -8.44
N LEU A 338 -16.77 6.93 -8.10
CA LEU A 338 -17.63 6.00 -8.80
C LEU A 338 -18.90 6.73 -9.23
N THR A 339 -18.97 7.11 -10.49
CA THR A 339 -20.19 7.70 -11.07
C THR A 339 -20.99 6.60 -11.73
N VAL A 340 -22.26 6.46 -11.36
CA VAL A 340 -23.20 5.48 -11.88
C VAL A 340 -24.46 6.21 -12.32
N GLY A 341 -24.58 6.46 -13.64
CA GLY A 341 -25.65 7.31 -14.17
C GLY A 341 -25.65 8.68 -13.54
N ALA A 342 -26.75 9.02 -12.86
CA ALA A 342 -26.91 10.30 -12.15
C ALA A 342 -26.42 10.28 -10.70
N SER A 343 -25.87 9.16 -10.23
CA SER A 343 -25.44 8.98 -8.83
C SER A 343 -23.93 9.07 -8.69
N GLU A 344 -23.47 9.72 -7.62
CA GLU A 344 -22.06 9.84 -7.27
C GLU A 344 -21.76 9.08 -5.96
N HIS A 345 -20.84 8.17 -6.04
CA HIS A 345 -20.34 7.36 -4.92
C HIS A 345 -18.82 7.37 -4.90
N ARG A 346 -18.22 6.73 -3.92
CA ARG A 346 -16.77 6.46 -3.88
C ARG A 346 -16.52 4.99 -3.65
N VAL A 347 -15.54 4.43 -4.32
CA VAL A 347 -14.98 3.12 -3.97
C VAL A 347 -13.80 3.36 -3.05
N ALA A 348 -13.74 2.65 -1.94
CA ALA A 348 -12.62 2.65 -1.02
C ALA A 348 -11.97 1.27 -0.96
N VAL A 349 -10.64 1.24 -0.88
CA VAL A 349 -9.88 0.04 -0.50
C VAL A 349 -9.04 0.40 0.70
N MET A 350 -9.19 -0.35 1.78
CA MET A 350 -8.61 0.00 3.07
C MET A 350 -8.05 -1.23 3.80
N LEU A 351 -7.06 -0.97 4.63
CA LEU A 351 -6.41 -1.94 5.51
C LEU A 351 -6.56 -1.48 6.97
N PRO A 352 -6.75 -2.37 7.96
CA PRO A 352 -6.72 -1.99 9.35
C PRO A 352 -5.44 -1.22 9.71
N ALA A 353 -5.56 -0.10 10.43
CA ALA A 353 -4.43 0.79 10.71
C ALA A 353 -3.31 0.08 11.47
N ASP A 354 -3.66 -0.79 12.42
CA ASP A 354 -2.69 -1.60 13.16
C ASP A 354 -1.88 -2.52 12.24
N SER A 355 -2.54 -3.13 11.25
CA SER A 355 -1.89 -3.97 10.25
C SER A 355 -0.95 -3.16 9.34
N TYR A 356 -1.39 -1.98 8.91
CA TYR A 356 -0.58 -1.05 8.12
C TYR A 356 0.69 -0.64 8.85
N TYR A 357 0.57 -0.16 10.10
CA TYR A 357 1.72 0.25 10.91
C TYR A 357 2.63 -0.91 11.28
N HIS A 358 2.08 -2.09 11.53
CA HIS A 358 2.86 -3.31 11.77
C HIS A 358 3.71 -3.69 10.56
N LEU A 359 3.14 -3.66 9.35
CA LEU A 359 3.85 -3.93 8.10
C LEU A 359 4.96 -2.88 7.84
N GLN A 360 4.64 -1.61 8.07
CA GLN A 360 5.61 -0.52 7.96
C GLN A 360 6.74 -0.69 8.99
N GLY A 361 6.42 -1.08 10.24
CA GLY A 361 7.39 -1.36 11.29
C GLY A 361 8.34 -2.51 10.94
N GLN A 362 7.81 -3.62 10.41
CA GLN A 362 8.63 -4.74 9.96
C GLN A 362 9.62 -4.35 8.85
N ALA A 363 9.20 -3.51 7.92
CA ALA A 363 10.07 -3.03 6.85
C ALA A 363 11.17 -2.10 7.39
N LYS A 364 10.87 -1.21 8.36
CA LYS A 364 11.85 -0.39 9.06
C LYS A 364 12.89 -1.25 9.81
N ILE A 365 12.43 -2.30 10.50
CA ILE A 365 13.33 -3.22 11.23
C ILE A 365 14.26 -3.96 10.24
N ARG A 366 13.77 -4.43 9.10
CA ARG A 366 14.63 -5.05 8.08
C ARG A 366 15.71 -4.10 7.57
N LEU A 367 15.36 -2.85 7.32
CA LEU A 367 16.32 -1.82 6.89
C LEU A 367 17.38 -1.57 7.96
N LEU A 368 16.98 -1.48 9.24
CA LEU A 368 17.93 -1.34 10.37
C LEU A 368 18.85 -2.56 10.49
N ILE A 369 18.33 -3.78 10.31
CA ILE A 369 19.13 -5.00 10.31
C ILE A 369 20.16 -4.99 9.16
N MET A 370 19.75 -4.62 7.94
CA MET A 370 20.67 -4.50 6.81
C MET A 370 21.79 -3.49 7.08
N LEU A 371 21.43 -2.32 7.63
CA LEU A 371 22.39 -1.29 8.00
C LEU A 371 23.35 -1.77 9.09
N GLY A 372 22.85 -2.50 10.07
CA GLY A 372 23.64 -3.15 11.10
C GLY A 372 24.63 -4.19 10.55
N ILE A 373 24.20 -4.99 9.56
CA ILE A 373 25.06 -5.98 8.90
C ILE A 373 26.18 -5.29 8.11
N ILE A 374 25.87 -4.22 7.37
CA ILE A 374 26.86 -3.43 6.62
C ILE A 374 27.91 -2.84 7.58
N LEU A 375 27.46 -2.28 8.71
CA LEU A 375 28.34 -1.71 9.72
C LEU A 375 29.23 -2.77 10.37
N LEU A 376 28.67 -3.95 10.65
CA LEU A 376 29.43 -5.08 11.19
C LEU A 376 30.49 -5.60 10.20
N LEU A 377 30.11 -5.76 8.92
CA LEU A 377 31.05 -6.18 7.87
C LEU A 377 32.16 -5.13 7.66
N SER A 378 31.81 -3.85 7.73
CA SER A 378 32.75 -2.74 7.68
C SER A 378 33.78 -2.81 8.82
N LEU A 379 33.33 -3.02 10.05
CA LEU A 379 34.21 -3.18 11.23
C LEU A 379 35.12 -4.43 11.12
N LEU A 380 34.56 -5.55 10.66
CA LEU A 380 35.33 -6.79 10.47
C LEU A 380 36.37 -6.62 9.37
N SER A 381 36.01 -6.00 8.26
CA SER A 381 36.89 -5.68 7.15
C SER A 381 38.03 -4.76 7.62
N ALA A 382 37.72 -3.65 8.29
CA ALA A 382 38.72 -2.73 8.84
C ALA A 382 39.68 -3.43 9.81
N GLY A 383 39.17 -4.30 10.68
CA GLY A 383 39.98 -5.10 11.60
C GLY A 383 40.90 -6.10 10.89
N TYR A 384 40.38 -6.78 9.88
CA TYR A 384 41.14 -7.72 9.05
C TYR A 384 42.28 -7.01 8.30
N PHE A 385 41.97 -5.91 7.60
CA PHE A 385 42.98 -5.14 6.87
C PHE A 385 44.02 -4.53 7.78
N SER A 386 43.62 -3.99 8.95
CA SER A 386 44.55 -3.50 9.94
C SER A 386 45.53 -4.56 10.36
N LYS A 387 45.03 -5.75 10.74
CA LYS A 387 45.89 -6.85 11.22
C LYS A 387 46.77 -7.44 10.12
N ARG A 388 46.29 -7.48 8.88
CA ARG A 388 47.01 -8.10 7.75
C ARG A 388 48.07 -7.20 7.14
N TYR A 389 47.81 -5.88 7.07
CA TYR A 389 48.67 -4.94 6.33
C TYR A 389 49.29 -3.86 7.23
N VAL A 390 48.56 -3.31 8.18
CA VAL A 390 49.06 -2.17 9.00
C VAL A 390 49.94 -2.63 10.14
N ASP A 391 49.60 -3.70 10.84
CA ASP A 391 50.37 -4.22 11.96
C ASP A 391 51.80 -4.66 11.56
N PRO A 392 51.97 -5.42 10.47
CA PRO A 392 53.31 -5.75 9.97
C PRO A 392 54.11 -4.52 9.58
N LEU A 393 53.49 -3.57 8.89
CA LEU A 393 54.15 -2.36 8.41
C LEU A 393 54.63 -1.46 9.57
N VAL A 394 53.82 -1.35 10.62
CA VAL A 394 54.21 -0.63 11.84
C VAL A 394 55.33 -1.36 12.59
N ALA A 395 55.27 -2.72 12.62
CA ALA A 395 56.34 -3.51 13.22
C ALA A 395 57.66 -3.37 12.46
N ASP A 396 57.64 -3.42 11.13
CA ASP A 396 58.82 -3.22 10.28
C ASP A 396 59.44 -1.82 10.46
N LEU A 397 58.62 -0.79 10.54
CA LEU A 397 59.07 0.60 10.82
C LEU A 397 59.66 0.72 12.23
N GLN A 398 59.09 0.06 13.23
CA GLN A 398 59.62 0.07 14.59
C GLN A 398 60.97 -0.68 14.68
N GLN A 399 61.11 -1.79 13.93
CA GLN A 399 62.37 -2.53 13.84
C GLN A 399 63.47 -1.72 13.20
N LEU A 400 63.16 -1.00 12.12
CA LEU A 400 64.09 -0.08 11.46
C LEU A 400 64.54 1.06 12.40
N GLN A 401 63.63 1.58 13.25
CA GLN A 401 63.98 2.62 14.23
C GLN A 401 64.90 2.11 15.33
N GLN A 402 64.78 0.82 15.70
CA GLN A 402 65.61 0.19 16.73
C GLN A 402 66.97 -0.29 16.19
N ASN A 403 67.04 -0.79 14.93
CA ASN A 403 68.27 -1.28 14.32
C ASN A 403 68.38 -0.75 12.86
N PRO A 404 68.93 0.45 12.68
CA PRO A 404 69.02 1.07 11.36
C PRO A 404 69.93 0.29 10.37
N ASP A 405 70.92 -0.47 10.91
CA ASP A 405 71.90 -1.19 10.12
C ASP A 405 71.42 -2.56 9.59
N ALA A 406 70.24 -3.05 10.02
CA ALA A 406 69.65 -4.29 9.57
C ALA A 406 68.16 -4.08 9.20
N PRO A 407 67.87 -3.52 8.04
CA PRO A 407 66.49 -3.26 7.64
C PRO A 407 65.72 -4.60 7.52
N PRO A 408 64.45 -4.64 8.02
CA PRO A 408 63.63 -5.80 7.89
C PRO A 408 63.22 -6.01 6.44
N GLN A 409 63.07 -7.28 6.00
CA GLN A 409 62.48 -7.57 4.70
C GLN A 409 60.95 -7.34 4.80
N ALA A 410 60.49 -6.21 4.27
CA ALA A 410 59.08 -5.92 4.21
C ALA A 410 58.34 -6.74 3.16
N ASN A 411 57.09 -7.13 3.44
CA ASN A 411 56.26 -7.84 2.48
C ASN A 411 55.75 -6.99 1.32
N VAL A 412 56.04 -5.70 1.29
CA VAL A 412 55.58 -4.71 0.29
C VAL A 412 56.80 -4.24 -0.51
N LEU A 413 56.73 -4.39 -1.84
CA LEU A 413 57.85 -4.09 -2.75
C LEU A 413 58.38 -2.65 -2.61
N GLU A 414 57.45 -1.69 -2.51
CA GLU A 414 57.83 -0.27 -2.38
C GLU A 414 58.52 0.04 -1.07
N LEU A 415 58.17 -0.69 0.00
CA LEU A 415 58.84 -0.58 1.29
C LEU A 415 60.24 -1.17 1.28
N ASN A 416 60.44 -2.31 0.60
CA ASN A 416 61.76 -2.86 0.41
C ASN A 416 62.67 -1.90 -0.38
N GLN A 417 62.16 -1.30 -1.46
CA GLN A 417 62.88 -0.29 -2.24
C GLN A 417 63.21 0.95 -1.39
N PHE A 418 62.32 1.38 -0.53
CA PHE A 418 62.55 2.49 0.40
C PHE A 418 63.57 2.13 1.46
N PHE A 419 63.56 0.93 1.99
CA PHE A 419 64.59 0.45 2.93
C PHE A 419 65.96 0.31 2.31
N GLU A 420 66.06 -0.24 1.07
CA GLU A 420 67.30 -0.30 0.29
C GLU A 420 67.83 1.09 -0.03
N PHE A 421 66.96 2.05 -0.36
CA PHE A 421 67.37 3.45 -0.52
C PHE A 421 67.87 4.08 0.79
N LEU A 422 67.24 3.86 1.92
CA LEU A 422 67.70 4.36 3.22
C LEU A 422 69.03 3.74 3.63
N GLN A 423 69.21 2.42 3.38
CA GLN A 423 70.47 1.73 3.66
C GLN A 423 71.59 2.28 2.81
N SER A 424 71.42 2.40 1.49
CA SER A 424 72.43 2.95 0.61
C SER A 424 72.81 4.38 0.95
N HIS A 425 71.82 5.18 1.37
CA HIS A 425 72.06 6.56 1.80
C HIS A 425 72.81 6.65 3.15
N SER A 426 72.49 5.74 4.10
CA SER A 426 73.19 5.60 5.39
C SER A 426 74.67 5.15 5.17
N GLU A 427 74.88 4.18 4.30
CA GLU A 427 76.22 3.72 3.92
C GLU A 427 77.04 4.84 3.28
N GLN A 428 76.47 5.60 2.37
CA GLN A 428 77.13 6.78 1.76
C GLN A 428 77.46 7.86 2.80
N GLN A 429 76.58 8.12 3.78
CA GLN A 429 76.87 9.06 4.85
C GLN A 429 77.98 8.55 5.78
N ALA A 430 77.96 7.26 6.14
CA ALA A 430 79.00 6.63 6.94
C ALA A 430 80.38 6.66 6.24
N GLU A 431 80.40 6.46 4.93
CA GLU A 431 81.63 6.52 4.13
C GLU A 431 82.16 7.95 4.02
N LYS A 432 81.31 8.96 3.83
CA LYS A 432 81.66 10.38 3.91
C LYS A 432 82.20 10.79 5.27
N LEU A 433 81.62 10.29 6.35
CA LEU A 433 82.12 10.54 7.72
C LEU A 433 83.48 9.91 7.93
N ARG A 434 83.73 8.71 7.45
CA ARG A 434 85.04 8.04 7.48
C ARG A 434 86.10 8.83 6.69
N GLN A 435 85.74 9.32 5.50
CA GLN A 435 86.60 10.15 4.69
C GLN A 435 86.95 11.45 5.42
N LEU A 436 85.99 12.18 5.97
CA LEU A 436 86.20 13.40 6.75
C LEU A 436 87.03 13.14 8.01
N GLN A 437 86.82 11.99 8.68
CA GLN A 437 87.69 11.64 9.83
C GLN A 437 89.12 11.31 9.39
N SER A 438 89.33 10.66 8.26
CA SER A 438 90.62 10.35 7.71
C SER A 438 91.38 11.64 7.30
N GLU A 439 90.64 12.56 6.63
CA GLU A 439 91.18 13.87 6.27
C GLU A 439 91.57 14.70 7.53
N ASN A 440 90.67 14.70 8.55
CA ASN A 440 90.93 15.38 9.80
C ASN A 440 92.17 14.80 10.51
N ASN A 441 92.30 13.45 10.51
CA ASN A 441 93.50 12.80 11.07
C ASN A 441 94.81 13.11 10.28
N GLN A 442 94.68 13.24 8.93
CA GLN A 442 95.86 13.70 8.13
C GLN A 442 96.23 15.13 8.41
N VAL A 443 95.21 16.02 8.50
CA VAL A 443 95.44 17.43 8.89
C VAL A 443 96.05 17.54 10.28
N GLN A 444 95.59 16.79 11.27
CA GLN A 444 96.18 16.75 12.59
C GLN A 444 97.64 16.25 12.57
N LYS A 445 97.92 15.20 11.78
CA LYS A 445 99.32 14.73 11.63
C LYS A 445 100.22 15.82 11.00
N GLN A 446 99.69 16.52 9.95
CA GLN A 446 100.43 17.64 9.37
C GLN A 446 100.69 18.79 10.33
N TYR A 447 99.66 19.17 11.14
CA TYR A 447 99.83 20.15 12.21
C TYR A 447 100.85 19.70 13.29
N GLY A 448 100.81 18.40 13.69
CA GLY A 448 101.77 17.81 14.59
C GLY A 448 103.19 17.85 14.04
N LEU A 449 103.37 17.50 12.76
CA LEU A 449 104.71 17.61 12.10
C LEU A 449 105.20 19.06 11.95
N ALA A 450 104.26 19.98 11.63
CA ALA A 450 104.60 21.39 11.53
C ALA A 450 105.00 22.01 12.93
N ALA A 451 104.30 21.59 13.96
CA ALA A 451 104.63 22.01 15.36
C ALA A 451 105.99 21.46 15.77
N MET A 452 106.34 20.16 15.44
CA MET A 452 107.72 19.65 15.75
C MET A 452 108.79 20.40 15.02
N ARG A 453 108.58 20.70 13.70
CA ARG A 453 109.55 21.49 12.92
C ARG A 453 109.71 22.89 13.48
N LEU A 454 108.64 23.50 13.95
CA LEU A 454 108.71 24.83 14.62
C LEU A 454 109.46 24.74 15.92
N GLN A 455 109.29 23.68 16.68
CA GLN A 455 110.03 23.44 17.92
C GLN A 455 111.49 23.17 17.67
N GLU A 456 111.86 22.35 16.67
CA GLU A 456 113.26 22.15 16.22
C GLU A 456 113.90 23.44 15.72
N ALA A 457 113.11 24.25 14.98
CA ALA A 457 113.64 25.55 14.51
C ALA A 457 113.88 26.50 15.68
N GLN A 458 113.03 26.54 16.69
CA GLN A 458 113.20 27.35 17.92
C GLN A 458 114.39 26.84 18.76
N GLU A 459 114.64 25.51 18.84
CA GLU A 459 115.78 24.94 19.53
C GLU A 459 117.07 25.25 18.79
N LYS A 460 117.09 25.20 17.46
CA LYS A 460 118.24 25.61 16.65
C LYS A 460 118.57 27.11 16.88
N GLN A 461 117.53 27.96 16.89
CA GLN A 461 117.69 29.36 17.10
C GLN A 461 118.22 29.67 18.48
N LYS A 462 117.89 28.93 19.51
CA LYS A 462 118.44 29.04 20.84
C LYS A 462 119.94 28.64 20.92
N ARG A 463 120.41 27.69 20.11
CA ARG A 463 121.81 27.20 20.02
C ARG A 463 122.74 28.21 19.26
N TYR A 464 122.16 29.10 18.50
CA TYR A 464 122.96 30.14 17.78
C TYR A 464 123.07 31.46 18.55
N CYS A 465 122.37 31.59 19.66
CA CYS A 465 122.39 32.77 20.50
C CYS A 465 123.16 32.55 21.85
N GLN A 466 123.89 31.42 22.03
CA GLN A 466 124.91 31.14 23.00
C GLN A 466 126.26 31.15 22.31
#